data_adceabc80218d7f72d48d7a2d371998a
#
_entry.id   adceabc80218d7f72d48d7a2d371998a
#
_cell.length_a   1.000
_cell.length_b   1.000
_cell.length_c   1.000
_cell.angle_alpha   90.00
_cell.angle_beta   90.00
_cell.angle_gamma   90.00
#
_symmetry.space_group_name_H-M   'P 1'
#
loop_
_entity.id
_entity.type
_entity.pdbx_description
1 polymer ?
#
loop_
_entity_poly.entity_id
_entity_poly.type
_entity_poly.pdbx_seq_one_letter_code
_entity_poly.pdbx_strand_id
1 'polypeptide(L)'
;TLTVNMVNQHFAQIHQLSDQIDLLKQTTTLQSTNNPQLCAAYLARSIEEALVQDYSSAIDDITRAIMMDDRLYFAYFCRANWRYKFLEYKRAMGERTDVADFELIMRDYDYVIAHQPDFSFAYYNKANMLCLQQDFRAAISYYTQAIAVDSDFAEAYFNRGLTYIYINETEKGLTDLSKAGELGIYQAYNLITRFQ
;
A
#
# COMPACT_ATOMS: atom_id res chain seq x y z
N THR A 1 6.33 4.50 -16.87
CA THR A 1 7.14 5.72 -16.61
C THR A 1 6.33 6.92 -17.07
N LEU A 2 6.09 7.89 -16.17
CA LEU A 2 5.38 9.13 -16.49
C LEU A 2 6.21 9.97 -17.46
N THR A 3 5.57 10.49 -18.52
CA THR A 3 6.21 11.48 -19.41
C THR A 3 6.27 12.86 -18.72
N VAL A 4 7.16 13.76 -19.18
CA VAL A 4 7.23 15.14 -18.65
C VAL A 4 5.88 15.85 -18.72
N ASN A 5 5.12 15.65 -19.81
CA ASN A 5 3.78 16.24 -19.96
C ASN A 5 2.79 15.70 -18.92
N MET A 6 2.82 14.41 -18.62
CA MET A 6 1.96 13.81 -17.59
C MET A 6 2.32 14.37 -16.19
N VAL A 7 3.60 14.48 -15.88
CA VAL A 7 4.07 15.07 -14.62
C VAL A 7 3.60 16.53 -14.49
N ASN A 8 3.72 17.33 -15.54
CA ASN A 8 3.24 18.71 -15.55
C ASN A 8 1.72 18.81 -15.38
N GLN A 9 0.96 17.88 -15.94
CA GLN A 9 -0.50 17.81 -15.73
C GLN A 9 -0.84 17.53 -14.26
N HIS A 10 -0.14 16.61 -13.60
CA HIS A 10 -0.34 16.33 -12.18
C HIS A 10 -0.02 17.55 -11.30
N PHE A 11 1.09 18.25 -11.58
CA PHE A 11 1.41 19.49 -10.87
C PHE A 11 0.35 20.59 -11.06
N ALA A 12 -0.17 20.76 -12.28
CA ALA A 12 -1.26 21.70 -12.54
C ALA A 12 -2.52 21.32 -11.76
N GLN A 13 -2.85 20.03 -11.68
CA GLN A 13 -3.99 19.53 -10.90
C GLN A 13 -3.80 19.75 -9.39
N ILE A 14 -2.60 19.50 -8.86
CA ILE A 14 -2.24 19.79 -7.47
C ILE A 14 -2.46 21.29 -7.16
N HIS A 15 -2.05 22.16 -8.06
CA HIS A 15 -2.19 23.61 -7.90
C HIS A 15 -3.67 24.03 -7.84
N GLN A 16 -4.47 23.53 -8.79
CA GLN A 16 -5.91 23.78 -8.83
C GLN A 16 -6.62 23.28 -7.57
N LEU A 17 -6.28 22.09 -7.08
CA LEU A 17 -6.84 21.53 -5.86
C LEU A 17 -6.40 22.31 -4.62
N SER A 18 -5.20 22.86 -4.61
CA SER A 18 -4.70 23.72 -3.54
C SER A 18 -5.52 25.00 -3.43
N ASP A 19 -5.78 25.67 -4.55
CA ASP A 19 -6.62 26.86 -4.61
C ASP A 19 -8.05 26.55 -4.15
N GLN A 20 -8.60 25.41 -4.57
CA GLN A 20 -9.92 24.94 -4.13
C GLN A 20 -9.98 24.69 -2.63
N ILE A 21 -8.97 24.03 -2.06
CA ILE A 21 -8.89 23.78 -0.62
C ILE A 21 -8.82 25.08 0.16
N ASP A 22 -8.04 26.05 -0.29
CA ASP A 22 -7.93 27.34 0.37
C ASP A 22 -9.24 28.12 0.34
N LEU A 23 -9.95 28.08 -0.77
CA LEU A 23 -11.29 28.67 -0.88
C LEU A 23 -12.29 27.97 0.05
N LEU A 24 -12.31 26.64 0.09
CA LEU A 24 -13.20 25.86 0.96
C LEU A 24 -12.93 26.13 2.44
N LYS A 25 -11.66 26.29 2.85
CA LYS A 25 -11.30 26.66 4.23
C LYS A 25 -11.81 28.05 4.61
N GLN A 26 -11.74 29.01 3.70
CA GLN A 26 -12.23 30.38 3.94
C GLN A 26 -13.76 30.44 4.06
N THR A 27 -14.47 29.61 3.32
CA THR A 27 -15.94 29.58 3.29
C THR A 27 -16.55 28.66 4.35
N THR A 28 -15.78 27.79 4.97
CA THR A 28 -16.26 26.90 6.03
C THR A 28 -16.29 27.67 7.34
N THR A 29 -17.49 27.98 7.84
CA THR A 29 -17.67 28.56 9.17
C THR A 29 -17.19 27.58 10.25
N LEU A 30 -16.66 28.12 11.35
CA LEU A 30 -16.06 27.39 12.50
C LEU A 30 -16.95 26.28 13.12
N GLN A 31 -18.19 26.12 12.68
CA GLN A 31 -19.14 25.13 13.20
C GLN A 31 -19.30 23.86 12.38
N SER A 32 -18.71 23.78 11.18
CA SER A 32 -18.79 22.57 10.33
C SER A 32 -17.45 21.84 10.30
N THR A 33 -17.23 20.97 11.28
CA THR A 33 -16.06 20.05 11.32
C THR A 33 -16.09 19.00 10.21
N ASN A 34 -17.23 18.84 9.54
CA ASN A 34 -17.43 17.85 8.49
C ASN A 34 -17.85 18.52 7.17
N ASN A 35 -16.86 18.91 6.35
CA ASN A 35 -17.09 19.43 5.00
C ASN A 35 -16.73 18.33 3.97
N PRO A 36 -17.73 17.64 3.37
CA PRO A 36 -17.46 16.56 2.41
C PRO A 36 -16.68 17.03 1.17
N GLN A 37 -16.85 18.28 0.74
CA GLN A 37 -16.12 18.83 -0.40
C GLN A 37 -14.65 19.04 -0.07
N LEU A 38 -14.34 19.51 1.13
CA LEU A 38 -12.97 19.67 1.60
C LEU A 38 -12.30 18.31 1.80
N CYS A 39 -13.01 17.33 2.34
CA CYS A 39 -12.54 15.95 2.45
C CYS A 39 -12.19 15.36 1.07
N ALA A 40 -13.10 15.49 0.10
CA ALA A 40 -12.90 15.03 -1.27
C ALA A 40 -11.71 15.74 -1.95
N ALA A 41 -11.52 17.03 -1.71
CA ALA A 41 -10.41 17.80 -2.27
C ALA A 41 -9.05 17.33 -1.70
N TYR A 42 -8.97 17.05 -0.39
CA TYR A 42 -7.77 16.46 0.21
C TYR A 42 -7.47 15.07 -0.35
N LEU A 43 -8.48 14.20 -0.49
CA LEU A 43 -8.31 12.89 -1.12
C LEU A 43 -7.78 13.00 -2.55
N ALA A 44 -8.39 13.87 -3.35
CA ALA A 44 -7.99 14.08 -4.74
C ALA A 44 -6.53 14.58 -4.82
N ARG A 45 -6.16 15.60 -4.02
CA ARG A 45 -4.80 16.14 -4.03
C ARG A 45 -3.77 15.11 -3.56
N SER A 46 -4.08 14.33 -2.54
CA SER A 46 -3.18 13.27 -2.06
C SER A 46 -2.85 12.23 -3.13
N ILE A 47 -3.80 11.89 -4.00
CA ILE A 47 -3.57 10.98 -5.12
C ILE A 47 -2.63 11.60 -6.15
N GLU A 48 -2.85 12.86 -6.52
CA GLU A 48 -2.00 13.57 -7.47
C GLU A 48 -0.56 13.73 -6.95
N GLU A 49 -0.41 14.06 -5.66
CA GLU A 49 0.89 14.15 -4.98
C GLU A 49 1.62 12.80 -4.98
N ALA A 50 0.93 11.70 -4.70
CA ALA A 50 1.51 10.36 -4.76
C ALA A 50 1.94 9.96 -6.18
N LEU A 51 1.21 10.39 -7.21
CA LEU A 51 1.56 10.13 -8.61
C LEU A 51 2.85 10.84 -9.03
N VAL A 52 3.14 12.01 -8.48
CA VAL A 52 4.43 12.70 -8.67
C VAL A 52 5.49 12.28 -7.63
N GLN A 53 5.20 11.26 -6.83
CA GLN A 53 6.07 10.70 -5.79
C GLN A 53 6.35 11.64 -4.61
N ASP A 54 5.54 12.68 -4.42
CA ASP A 54 5.55 13.47 -3.19
C ASP A 54 4.75 12.76 -2.10
N TYR A 55 5.32 11.67 -1.60
CA TYR A 55 4.64 10.84 -0.60
C TYR A 55 4.46 11.54 0.74
N SER A 56 5.30 12.51 1.08
CA SER A 56 5.17 13.27 2.32
C SER A 56 3.89 14.10 2.32
N SER A 57 3.68 14.90 1.28
CA SER A 57 2.46 15.70 1.12
C SER A 57 1.21 14.82 0.98
N ALA A 58 1.31 13.75 0.18
CA ALA A 58 0.22 12.79 0.00
C ALA A 58 -0.23 12.15 1.32
N ILE A 59 0.70 11.78 2.21
CA ILE A 59 0.40 11.22 3.54
C ILE A 59 -0.29 12.27 4.42
N ASP A 60 0.15 13.51 4.38
CA ASP A 60 -0.45 14.59 5.16
C ASP A 60 -1.90 14.84 4.72
N ASP A 61 -2.14 14.93 3.43
CA ASP A 61 -3.47 15.21 2.90
C ASP A 61 -4.44 14.05 3.09
N ILE A 62 -4.02 12.81 2.83
CA ILE A 62 -4.89 11.66 3.07
C ILE A 62 -5.19 11.48 4.57
N THR A 63 -4.25 11.87 5.44
CA THR A 63 -4.48 11.86 6.88
C THR A 63 -5.55 12.89 7.29
N ARG A 64 -5.53 14.09 6.69
CA ARG A 64 -6.59 15.08 6.90
C ARG A 64 -7.95 14.58 6.45
N ALA A 65 -8.03 13.92 5.29
CA ALA A 65 -9.27 13.33 4.80
C ALA A 65 -9.78 12.22 5.75
N ILE A 66 -8.92 11.34 6.24
CA ILE A 66 -9.27 10.30 7.22
C ILE A 66 -9.77 10.91 8.54
N MET A 67 -9.18 12.00 9.00
CA MET A 67 -9.65 12.71 10.20
C MET A 67 -11.04 13.32 10.03
N MET A 68 -11.45 13.60 8.80
CA MET A 68 -12.77 14.13 8.47
C MET A 68 -13.82 13.03 8.27
N ASP A 69 -13.43 11.88 7.74
CA ASP A 69 -14.25 10.67 7.61
C ASP A 69 -13.39 9.41 7.83
N ASP A 70 -13.51 8.81 8.99
CA ASP A 70 -12.77 7.63 9.41
C ASP A 70 -13.24 6.33 8.75
N ARG A 71 -14.35 6.36 7.99
CA ARG A 71 -14.87 5.22 7.22
C ARG A 71 -14.28 5.11 5.83
N LEU A 72 -13.33 5.94 5.49
CA LEU A 72 -12.58 5.89 4.22
C LEU A 72 -11.55 4.73 4.26
N TYR A 73 -12.02 3.48 4.34
CA TYR A 73 -11.15 2.32 4.53
C TYR A 73 -10.06 2.19 3.48
N PHE A 74 -10.39 2.50 2.21
CA PHE A 74 -9.40 2.48 1.13
C PHE A 74 -8.32 3.57 1.30
N ALA A 75 -8.64 4.70 1.95
CA ALA A 75 -7.65 5.73 2.25
C ALA A 75 -6.59 5.25 3.25
N TYR A 76 -6.95 4.43 4.23
CA TYR A 76 -5.98 3.80 5.13
C TYR A 76 -5.02 2.88 4.36
N PHE A 77 -5.54 2.09 3.42
CA PHE A 77 -4.71 1.24 2.55
C PHE A 77 -3.74 2.07 1.72
N CYS A 78 -4.19 3.14 1.07
CA CYS A 78 -3.33 4.06 0.32
C CYS A 78 -2.27 4.70 1.22
N ARG A 79 -2.66 5.17 2.42
CA ARG A 79 -1.72 5.78 3.37
C ARG A 79 -0.63 4.81 3.80
N ALA A 80 -0.98 3.55 4.08
CA ALA A 80 0.01 2.51 4.39
C ALA A 80 1.00 2.31 3.24
N ASN A 81 0.50 2.20 2.01
CA ASN A 81 1.33 2.03 0.82
C ASN A 81 2.27 3.24 0.59
N TRP A 82 1.77 4.47 0.74
CA TRP A 82 2.60 5.68 0.58
C TRP A 82 3.62 5.84 1.70
N ARG A 83 3.27 5.50 2.94
CA ARG A 83 4.23 5.42 4.05
C ARG A 83 5.34 4.42 3.76
N TYR A 84 5.01 3.27 3.19
CA TYR A 84 6.02 2.29 2.78
C TYR A 84 6.94 2.85 1.68
N LYS A 85 6.37 3.49 0.65
CA LYS A 85 7.15 4.13 -0.42
C LYS A 85 8.04 5.24 0.11
N PHE A 86 7.54 6.04 1.03
CA PHE A 86 8.33 7.08 1.67
C PHE A 86 9.48 6.50 2.53
N LEU A 87 9.22 5.39 3.20
CA LEU A 87 10.23 4.65 3.95
C LEU A 87 11.34 4.11 3.03
N GLU A 88 10.97 3.53 1.87
CA GLU A 88 11.94 3.11 0.86
C GLU A 88 12.79 4.28 0.36
N TYR A 89 12.18 5.42 0.09
CA TYR A 89 12.87 6.63 -0.32
C TYR A 89 13.88 7.10 0.75
N LYS A 90 13.46 7.20 2.00
CA LYS A 90 14.35 7.58 3.13
C LYS A 90 15.55 6.64 3.23
N ARG A 91 15.32 5.33 3.12
CA ARG A 91 16.41 4.33 3.15
C ARG A 91 17.39 4.52 1.99
N ALA A 92 16.89 4.77 0.78
CA ALA A 92 17.72 5.02 -0.38
C ALA A 92 18.58 6.28 -0.22
N MET A 93 18.10 7.28 0.54
CA MET A 93 18.83 8.49 0.90
C MET A 93 19.79 8.32 2.09
N GLY A 94 19.85 7.12 2.67
CA GLY A 94 20.69 6.85 3.85
C GLY A 94 20.14 7.36 5.17
N GLU A 95 18.86 7.75 5.21
CA GLU A 95 18.21 8.18 6.44
C GLU A 95 17.88 6.97 7.34
N ARG A 96 17.92 7.22 8.64
CA ARG A 96 17.49 6.19 9.61
C ARG A 96 15.98 5.99 9.54
N THR A 97 15.58 4.73 9.52
CA THR A 97 14.17 4.32 9.62
C THR A 97 13.92 3.78 11.02
N ASP A 98 12.80 4.19 11.62
CA ASP A 98 12.41 3.77 12.96
C ASP A 98 11.44 2.58 12.90
N VAL A 99 11.40 1.81 13.98
CA VAL A 99 10.38 0.77 14.22
C VAL A 99 8.98 1.38 14.15
N ALA A 100 8.81 2.60 14.65
CA ALA A 100 7.55 3.34 14.59
C ALA A 100 7.03 3.54 13.15
N ASP A 101 7.91 3.68 12.16
CA ASP A 101 7.50 3.80 10.75
C ASP A 101 6.75 2.53 10.28
N PHE A 102 7.25 1.34 10.66
CA PHE A 102 6.60 0.07 10.35
C PHE A 102 5.29 -0.12 11.12
N GLU A 103 5.25 0.27 12.39
CA GLU A 103 4.05 0.15 13.23
C GLU A 103 2.88 0.97 12.66
N LEU A 104 3.15 2.17 12.14
CA LEU A 104 2.12 3.01 11.50
C LEU A 104 1.57 2.36 10.23
N ILE A 105 2.42 1.72 9.42
CA ILE A 105 2.02 1.01 8.20
C ILE A 105 1.16 -0.20 8.59
N MET A 106 1.61 -1.00 9.55
CA MET A 106 0.91 -2.20 9.99
C MET A 106 -0.47 -1.88 10.60
N ARG A 107 -0.56 -0.80 11.39
CA ARG A 107 -1.81 -0.32 11.98
C ARG A 107 -2.84 0.03 10.92
N ASP A 108 -2.44 0.69 9.83
CA ASP A 108 -3.35 1.03 8.75
C ASP A 108 -3.85 -0.23 8.01
N TYR A 109 -2.99 -1.23 7.74
CA TYR A 109 -3.44 -2.50 7.18
C TYR A 109 -4.37 -3.26 8.13
N ASP A 110 -4.08 -3.27 9.43
CA ASP A 110 -4.95 -3.91 10.43
C ASP A 110 -6.33 -3.28 10.49
N TYR A 111 -6.38 -1.95 10.37
CA TYR A 111 -7.65 -1.23 10.32
C TYR A 111 -8.46 -1.63 9.08
N VAL A 112 -7.82 -1.72 7.90
CA VAL A 112 -8.47 -2.17 6.68
C VAL A 112 -8.97 -3.61 6.82
N ILE A 113 -8.15 -4.53 7.30
CA ILE A 113 -8.51 -5.95 7.48
C ILE A 113 -9.70 -6.10 8.43
N ALA A 114 -9.73 -5.32 9.51
CA ALA A 114 -10.82 -5.38 10.50
C ALA A 114 -12.17 -4.92 9.92
N HIS A 115 -12.18 -3.96 8.98
CA HIS A 115 -13.40 -3.37 8.44
C HIS A 115 -13.75 -3.87 7.03
N GLN A 116 -12.78 -4.40 6.29
CA GLN A 116 -12.91 -4.95 4.94
C GLN A 116 -12.19 -6.30 4.86
N PRO A 117 -12.72 -7.36 5.51
CA PRO A 117 -12.04 -8.65 5.63
C PRO A 117 -11.95 -9.41 4.29
N ASP A 118 -12.65 -8.97 3.26
CA ASP A 118 -12.62 -9.48 1.89
C ASP A 118 -11.63 -8.74 0.97
N PHE A 119 -10.85 -7.78 1.50
CA PHE A 119 -9.87 -7.04 0.74
C PHE A 119 -8.50 -7.74 0.76
N SER A 120 -8.28 -8.65 -0.17
CA SER A 120 -7.08 -9.53 -0.26
C SER A 120 -5.75 -8.76 -0.29
N PHE A 121 -5.70 -7.59 -0.92
CA PHE A 121 -4.49 -6.76 -1.01
C PHE A 121 -3.96 -6.28 0.34
N ALA A 122 -4.84 -6.05 1.32
CA ALA A 122 -4.40 -5.63 2.66
C ALA A 122 -3.63 -6.76 3.37
N TYR A 123 -4.09 -7.99 3.28
CA TYR A 123 -3.37 -9.16 3.80
C TYR A 123 -2.04 -9.37 3.08
N TYR A 124 -2.05 -9.28 1.75
CA TYR A 124 -0.85 -9.44 0.92
C TYR A 124 0.22 -8.40 1.26
N ASN A 125 -0.14 -7.12 1.32
CA ASN A 125 0.82 -6.05 1.63
C ASN A 125 1.32 -6.14 3.07
N LYS A 126 0.46 -6.53 4.01
CA LYS A 126 0.89 -6.79 5.39
C LYS A 126 1.90 -7.94 5.45
N ALA A 127 1.68 -9.02 4.70
CA ALA A 127 2.63 -10.12 4.61
C ALA A 127 3.98 -9.66 4.04
N ASN A 128 4.00 -8.81 3.01
CA ASN A 128 5.22 -8.23 2.48
C ASN A 128 6.00 -7.42 3.55
N MET A 129 5.28 -6.65 4.37
CA MET A 129 5.91 -5.90 5.48
C MET A 129 6.52 -6.84 6.53
N LEU A 130 5.84 -7.94 6.86
CA LEU A 130 6.34 -8.95 7.80
C LEU A 130 7.60 -9.65 7.25
N CYS A 131 7.67 -9.92 5.94
CA CYS A 131 8.89 -10.42 5.30
C CYS A 131 10.06 -9.45 5.47
N LEU A 132 9.82 -8.14 5.33
CA LEU A 132 10.87 -7.12 5.54
C LEU A 132 11.34 -7.07 7.00
N GLN A 133 10.47 -7.41 7.95
CA GLN A 133 10.80 -7.54 9.38
C GLN A 133 11.37 -8.92 9.73
N GLN A 134 11.53 -9.81 8.74
CA GLN A 134 12.00 -11.20 8.91
C GLN A 134 11.05 -12.08 9.74
N ASP A 135 9.81 -11.68 9.92
CA ASP A 135 8.77 -12.54 10.52
C ASP A 135 8.10 -13.38 9.42
N PHE A 136 8.85 -14.33 8.90
CA PHE A 136 8.43 -15.15 7.75
C PHE A 136 7.24 -16.04 8.05
N ARG A 137 7.09 -16.52 9.30
CA ARG A 137 5.95 -17.38 9.67
C ARG A 137 4.66 -16.60 9.72
N ALA A 138 4.66 -15.40 10.28
CA ALA A 138 3.52 -14.51 10.24
C ALA A 138 3.21 -14.07 8.81
N ALA A 139 4.23 -13.77 7.98
CA ALA A 139 4.04 -13.43 6.57
C ALA A 139 3.31 -14.56 5.80
N ILE A 140 3.72 -15.81 5.97
CA ILE A 140 3.07 -16.98 5.36
C ILE A 140 1.60 -17.06 5.76
N SER A 141 1.28 -16.80 7.04
CA SER A 141 -0.10 -16.78 7.52
C SER A 141 -0.94 -15.71 6.80
N TYR A 142 -0.42 -14.50 6.63
CA TYR A 142 -1.13 -13.41 5.94
C TYR A 142 -1.22 -13.63 4.43
N TYR A 143 -0.21 -14.18 3.76
CA TYR A 143 -0.35 -14.62 2.36
C TYR A 143 -1.43 -15.69 2.21
N THR A 144 -1.51 -16.61 3.17
CA THR A 144 -2.55 -17.66 3.17
C THR A 144 -3.95 -17.06 3.30
N GLN A 145 -4.11 -16.03 4.13
CA GLN A 145 -5.39 -15.31 4.23
C GLN A 145 -5.70 -14.54 2.94
N ALA A 146 -4.72 -13.88 2.31
CA ALA A 146 -4.91 -13.23 1.01
C ALA A 146 -5.41 -14.22 -0.06
N ILE A 147 -4.80 -15.40 -0.12
CA ILE A 147 -5.19 -16.49 -1.04
C ILE A 147 -6.58 -17.06 -0.70
N ALA A 148 -6.93 -17.13 0.59
CA ALA A 148 -8.26 -17.59 1.00
C ALA A 148 -9.37 -16.62 0.57
N VAL A 149 -9.08 -15.33 0.51
CA VAL A 149 -9.99 -14.28 0.00
C VAL A 149 -10.01 -14.28 -1.53
N ASP A 150 -8.85 -14.39 -2.17
CA ASP A 150 -8.71 -14.41 -3.62
C ASP A 150 -7.83 -15.61 -4.04
N SER A 151 -8.46 -16.68 -4.48
CA SER A 151 -7.78 -17.93 -4.88
C SER A 151 -6.92 -17.81 -6.14
N ASP A 152 -7.08 -16.73 -6.90
CA ASP A 152 -6.35 -16.47 -8.14
C ASP A 152 -5.26 -15.37 -7.97
N PHE A 153 -4.96 -15.01 -6.71
CA PHE A 153 -3.95 -14.01 -6.39
C PHE A 153 -2.52 -14.55 -6.63
N ALA A 154 -2.09 -14.48 -7.87
CA ALA A 154 -0.82 -15.07 -8.34
C ALA A 154 0.40 -14.58 -7.55
N GLU A 155 0.48 -13.27 -7.25
CA GLU A 155 1.59 -12.67 -6.52
C GLU A 155 1.64 -13.16 -5.07
N ALA A 156 0.50 -13.48 -4.46
CA ALA A 156 0.45 -14.01 -3.10
C ALA A 156 1.03 -15.44 -3.05
N TYR A 157 0.70 -16.29 -4.03
CA TYR A 157 1.35 -17.60 -4.18
C TYR A 157 2.84 -17.46 -4.43
N PHE A 158 3.25 -16.56 -5.33
CA PHE A 158 4.64 -16.35 -5.66
C PHE A 158 5.47 -15.95 -4.43
N ASN A 159 5.02 -14.94 -3.70
CA ASN A 159 5.73 -14.44 -2.52
C ASN A 159 5.68 -15.43 -1.35
N ARG A 160 4.56 -16.14 -1.14
CA ARG A 160 4.49 -17.20 -0.13
C ARG A 160 5.42 -18.35 -0.48
N GLY A 161 5.51 -18.73 -1.75
CA GLY A 161 6.41 -19.74 -2.25
C GLY A 161 7.87 -19.40 -2.00
N LEU A 162 8.30 -18.18 -2.31
CA LEU A 162 9.64 -17.68 -2.00
C LEU A 162 9.91 -17.69 -0.50
N THR A 163 8.92 -17.29 0.31
CA THR A 163 9.05 -17.26 1.77
C THR A 163 9.19 -18.68 2.34
N TYR A 164 8.46 -19.67 1.83
CA TYR A 164 8.64 -21.08 2.20
C TYR A 164 10.04 -21.59 1.87
N ILE A 165 10.55 -21.29 0.68
CA ILE A 165 11.91 -21.69 0.29
C ILE A 165 12.94 -21.06 1.25
N TYR A 166 12.76 -19.78 1.57
CA TYR A 166 13.66 -19.06 2.47
C TYR A 166 13.76 -19.69 3.86
N ILE A 167 12.65 -20.25 4.38
CA ILE A 167 12.64 -20.96 5.67
C ILE A 167 12.88 -22.46 5.54
N ASN A 168 13.43 -22.92 4.40
CA ASN A 168 13.75 -24.32 4.09
C ASN A 168 12.56 -25.28 3.95
N GLU A 169 11.35 -24.76 3.72
CA GLU A 169 10.16 -25.56 3.39
C GLU A 169 10.01 -25.65 1.86
N THR A 170 11.04 -26.16 1.18
CA THR A 170 11.20 -26.09 -0.28
C THR A 170 10.04 -26.72 -1.05
N GLU A 171 9.53 -27.89 -0.63
CA GLU A 171 8.42 -28.57 -1.33
C GLU A 171 7.15 -27.72 -1.38
N LYS A 172 6.79 -27.07 -0.25
CA LYS A 172 5.65 -26.15 -0.22
C LYS A 172 5.89 -24.92 -1.10
N GLY A 173 7.12 -24.43 -1.08
CA GLY A 173 7.51 -23.30 -1.90
C GLY A 173 7.40 -23.59 -3.39
N LEU A 174 7.86 -24.75 -3.85
CA LEU A 174 7.77 -25.19 -5.26
C LEU A 174 6.31 -25.39 -5.69
N THR A 175 5.46 -25.89 -4.80
CA THR A 175 4.03 -26.01 -5.05
C THR A 175 3.38 -24.64 -5.30
N ASP A 176 3.68 -23.67 -4.45
CA ASP A 176 3.15 -22.31 -4.60
C ASP A 176 3.72 -21.62 -5.86
N LEU A 177 5.00 -21.79 -6.17
CA LEU A 177 5.60 -21.25 -7.40
C LEU A 177 4.96 -21.87 -8.65
N SER A 178 4.64 -23.18 -8.64
CA SER A 178 3.92 -23.83 -9.74
C SER A 178 2.56 -23.19 -9.93
N LYS A 179 1.82 -22.96 -8.84
CA LYS A 179 0.52 -22.31 -8.90
C LYS A 179 0.61 -20.85 -9.40
N ALA A 180 1.60 -20.10 -8.95
CA ALA A 180 1.85 -18.75 -9.44
C ALA A 180 2.15 -18.72 -10.95
N GLY A 181 2.92 -19.70 -11.44
CA GLY A 181 3.19 -19.89 -12.87
C GLY A 181 1.92 -20.18 -13.69
N GLU A 182 1.05 -21.07 -13.19
CA GLU A 182 -0.25 -21.37 -13.80
C GLU A 182 -1.15 -20.13 -13.88
N LEU A 183 -1.06 -19.25 -12.88
CA LEU A 183 -1.82 -18.01 -12.81
C LEU A 183 -1.17 -16.83 -13.58
N GLY A 184 -0.07 -17.08 -14.31
CA GLY A 184 0.52 -16.12 -15.24
C GLY A 184 1.85 -15.51 -14.82
N ILE A 185 2.40 -15.84 -13.63
CA ILE A 185 3.75 -15.42 -13.25
C ILE A 185 4.78 -16.41 -13.78
N TYR A 186 5.03 -16.38 -15.08
CA TYR A 186 5.89 -17.35 -15.79
C TYR A 186 7.33 -17.39 -15.29
N GLN A 187 7.83 -16.31 -14.69
CA GLN A 187 9.16 -16.32 -14.05
C GLN A 187 9.27 -17.32 -12.90
N ALA A 188 8.16 -17.77 -12.32
CA ALA A 188 8.15 -18.80 -11.29
C ALA A 188 8.72 -20.12 -11.79
N TYR A 189 8.48 -20.49 -13.05
CA TYR A 189 9.03 -21.71 -13.64
C TYR A 189 10.56 -21.69 -13.74
N ASN A 190 11.15 -20.51 -14.00
CA ASN A 190 12.62 -20.37 -14.03
C ASN A 190 13.24 -20.53 -12.64
N LEU A 191 12.48 -20.22 -11.58
CA LEU A 191 12.94 -20.46 -10.21
C LEU A 191 12.85 -21.94 -9.85
N ILE A 192 11.76 -22.62 -10.23
CA ILE A 192 11.56 -24.05 -9.96
C ILE A 192 12.71 -24.87 -10.52
N THR A 193 13.17 -24.59 -11.76
CA THR A 193 14.27 -25.33 -12.40
C THR A 193 15.62 -25.23 -11.67
N ARG A 194 15.78 -24.27 -10.74
CA ARG A 194 17.01 -24.15 -9.94
C ARG A 194 17.04 -25.09 -8.74
N PHE A 195 15.92 -25.70 -8.40
CA PHE A 195 15.77 -26.61 -7.27
C PHE A 195 15.52 -28.06 -7.69
N GLN A 196 15.48 -28.34 -9.00
CA GLN A 196 15.44 -29.66 -9.63
C GLN A 196 16.85 -30.10 -10.03
#